data_d5a0152a6fefa54a57a2b432023edaf2
#
_entry.id   d5a0152a6fefa54a57a2b432023edaf2
#
_cell.length_a   1.000
_cell.length_b   1.000
_cell.length_c   1.000
_cell.angle_alpha   90.00
_cell.angle_beta   90.00
_cell.angle_gamma   90.00
#
_symmetry.space_group_name_H-M   'P 1'
#
loop_
_entity.id
_entity.type
_entity.pdbx_description
1 polymer ?
#
loop_
_entity_poly.entity_id
_entity_poly.type
_entity_poly.pdbx_seq_one_letter_code
_entity_poly.pdbx_strand_id
1 'polypeptide(L)'
;MSEKKPFPIKNWSEDDRPREKLLSKGRSALSDAELIAILIGSGNREESAVGLSKRILASVANNLLELGKVSIKDLIKFKGIGEAKAISIAAALELGRRRGGEEALSRKHITSSKSIFELMHPLLGDLPHEEFWVIYLNNSNKVLDKLQLSKGGMTGTLVDTRIALKRALEVGAISLALVHNHPSGTLQPSEADKQVTQKLATASKSLDLRVIDHLIITCLLYTSPSPRDRG
;
A
#
# COMPACT_ATOMS: atom_id res chain seq x y z
N MET A 1 -25.85 3.33 39.24
CA MET A 1 -25.29 2.25 38.38
C MET A 1 -23.79 2.26 38.57
N SER A 2 -23.23 1.21 39.16
CA SER A 2 -21.79 1.11 39.48
C SER A 2 -21.03 1.01 38.15
N GLU A 3 -20.21 2.01 37.84
CA GLU A 3 -19.25 1.95 36.70
C GLU A 3 -18.28 0.79 36.95
N LYS A 4 -18.44 -0.30 36.23
CA LYS A 4 -17.47 -1.41 36.20
C LYS A 4 -16.15 -0.87 35.62
N LYS A 5 -15.17 -0.59 36.48
CA LYS A 5 -13.80 -0.31 36.04
C LYS A 5 -13.31 -1.45 35.14
N PRO A 6 -12.69 -1.16 34.00
CA PRO A 6 -12.20 -2.20 33.12
C PRO A 6 -11.19 -3.09 33.85
N PHE A 7 -11.34 -4.39 33.70
CA PHE A 7 -10.42 -5.37 34.31
C PHE A 7 -9.04 -5.23 33.69
N PRO A 8 -8.01 -4.82 34.45
CA PRO A 8 -6.68 -4.55 33.87
C PRO A 8 -6.09 -5.79 33.21
N ILE A 9 -5.43 -5.64 32.04
CA ILE A 9 -4.76 -6.75 31.33
C ILE A 9 -3.76 -7.50 32.23
N LYS A 10 -3.15 -6.82 33.20
CA LYS A 10 -2.25 -7.43 34.21
C LYS A 10 -2.91 -8.53 35.05
N ASN A 11 -4.23 -8.52 35.15
CA ASN A 11 -5.01 -9.50 35.89
C ASN A 11 -5.56 -10.64 35.01
N TRP A 12 -5.29 -10.61 33.72
CA TRP A 12 -5.63 -11.70 32.79
C TRP A 12 -4.67 -12.88 33.01
N SER A 13 -5.07 -14.08 32.60
CA SER A 13 -4.14 -15.20 32.53
C SER A 13 -2.94 -14.84 31.63
N GLU A 14 -1.77 -15.38 31.89
CA GLU A 14 -0.59 -15.10 31.06
C GLU A 14 -0.84 -15.42 29.59
N ASP A 15 -1.55 -16.49 29.31
CA ASP A 15 -1.94 -16.94 27.99
C ASP A 15 -2.83 -15.95 27.21
N ASP A 16 -3.53 -15.05 27.91
CA ASP A 16 -4.44 -14.08 27.32
C ASP A 16 -3.83 -12.68 27.22
N ARG A 17 -2.69 -12.43 27.88
CA ARG A 17 -1.99 -11.15 27.78
C ARG A 17 -1.28 -11.06 26.42
N PRO A 18 -1.53 -10.02 25.61
CA PRO A 18 -1.03 -9.99 24.24
C PRO A 18 0.48 -10.17 24.07
N ARG A 19 1.30 -9.63 24.96
CA ARG A 19 2.77 -9.78 24.89
C ARG A 19 3.24 -11.18 25.24
N GLU A 20 2.74 -11.74 26.29
CA GLU A 20 3.01 -13.08 26.75
C GLU A 20 2.50 -14.11 25.73
N LYS A 21 1.30 -13.89 25.19
CA LYS A 21 0.73 -14.70 24.10
C LYS A 21 1.58 -14.64 22.84
N LEU A 22 2.15 -13.47 22.48
CA LEU A 22 3.06 -13.34 21.37
C LEU A 22 4.32 -14.17 21.56
N LEU A 23 4.89 -14.14 22.77
CA LEU A 23 6.12 -14.86 23.12
C LEU A 23 5.90 -16.38 23.13
N SER A 24 4.80 -16.83 23.74
CA SER A 24 4.54 -18.28 23.95
C SER A 24 3.92 -18.97 22.74
N LYS A 25 3.02 -18.28 21.99
CA LYS A 25 2.21 -18.87 20.90
C LYS A 25 2.53 -18.31 19.52
N GLY A 26 3.39 -17.28 19.45
CA GLY A 26 3.79 -16.64 18.21
C GLY A 26 2.74 -15.68 17.65
N ARG A 27 3.14 -14.95 16.59
CA ARG A 27 2.37 -13.84 16.01
C ARG A 27 1.02 -14.24 15.40
N SER A 28 0.92 -15.44 14.86
CA SER A 28 -0.31 -15.94 14.22
C SER A 28 -1.45 -16.24 15.21
N ALA A 29 -1.14 -16.32 16.50
CA ALA A 29 -2.14 -16.54 17.54
C ALA A 29 -2.86 -15.26 17.99
N LEU A 30 -2.38 -14.08 17.60
CA LEU A 30 -2.92 -12.80 18.01
C LEU A 30 -3.93 -12.26 16.96
N SER A 31 -4.99 -11.65 17.48
CA SER A 31 -5.89 -10.82 16.68
C SER A 31 -5.28 -9.46 16.38
N ASP A 32 -5.78 -8.77 15.33
CA ASP A 32 -5.33 -7.41 14.98
C ASP A 32 -5.44 -6.45 16.16
N ALA A 33 -6.50 -6.57 16.96
CA ALA A 33 -6.68 -5.75 18.16
C ALA A 33 -5.60 -6.00 19.22
N GLU A 34 -5.15 -7.24 19.40
CA GLU A 34 -4.06 -7.57 20.32
C GLU A 34 -2.70 -7.07 19.80
N LEU A 35 -2.46 -7.14 18.48
CA LEU A 35 -1.26 -6.58 17.86
C LEU A 35 -1.19 -5.07 18.03
N ILE A 36 -2.29 -4.35 17.77
CA ILE A 36 -2.37 -2.90 18.00
C ILE A 36 -2.23 -2.58 19.49
N ALA A 37 -2.80 -3.39 20.39
CA ALA A 37 -2.65 -3.21 21.83
C ALA A 37 -1.18 -3.31 22.29
N ILE A 38 -0.38 -4.16 21.67
CA ILE A 38 1.06 -4.23 21.93
C ILE A 38 1.75 -2.93 21.50
N LEU A 39 1.40 -2.38 20.33
CA LEU A 39 1.98 -1.13 19.79
C LEU A 39 1.67 0.07 20.70
N ILE A 40 0.43 0.22 21.14
CA ILE A 40 0.03 1.35 22.00
C ILE A 40 0.43 1.18 23.47
N GLY A 41 0.74 -0.04 23.90
CA GLY A 41 1.29 -0.39 25.22
C GLY A 41 0.32 -0.24 26.40
N SER A 42 -0.61 0.71 26.37
CA SER A 42 -1.58 0.97 27.43
C SER A 42 -2.90 1.51 26.90
N GLY A 43 -4.00 1.19 27.57
CA GLY A 43 -5.31 1.81 27.33
C GLY A 43 -5.43 3.19 27.97
N ASN A 44 -6.64 3.51 28.40
CA ASN A 44 -6.98 4.70 29.16
C ASN A 44 -7.67 4.32 30.50
N ARG A 45 -8.25 5.30 31.22
CA ARG A 45 -8.94 5.04 32.48
C ARG A 45 -10.22 4.23 32.35
N GLU A 46 -10.80 4.18 31.14
CA GLU A 46 -12.13 3.60 30.90
C GLU A 46 -12.01 2.24 30.19
N GLU A 47 -10.91 1.98 29.49
CA GLU A 47 -10.73 0.75 28.71
C GLU A 47 -9.27 0.28 28.68
N SER A 48 -9.09 -1.04 28.51
CA SER A 48 -7.78 -1.66 28.33
C SER A 48 -7.17 -1.30 26.96
N ALA A 49 -5.88 -1.59 26.77
CA ALA A 49 -5.23 -1.43 25.46
C ALA A 49 -5.97 -2.24 24.37
N VAL A 50 -6.41 -3.46 24.67
CA VAL A 50 -7.16 -4.30 23.72
C VAL A 50 -8.54 -3.70 23.44
N GLY A 51 -9.24 -3.17 24.45
CA GLY A 51 -10.52 -2.48 24.29
C GLY A 51 -10.40 -1.27 23.39
N LEU A 52 -9.40 -0.41 23.65
CA LEU A 52 -9.09 0.77 22.83
C LEU A 52 -8.77 0.38 21.38
N SER A 53 -7.97 -0.67 21.17
CA SER A 53 -7.63 -1.17 19.85
C SER A 53 -8.84 -1.69 19.07
N LYS A 54 -9.74 -2.42 19.75
CA LYS A 54 -11.03 -2.87 19.16
C LYS A 54 -11.88 -1.68 18.73
N ARG A 55 -11.94 -0.61 19.51
CA ARG A 55 -12.70 0.59 19.18
C ARG A 55 -12.10 1.32 17.97
N ILE A 56 -10.78 1.40 17.86
CA ILE A 56 -10.09 1.96 16.69
C ILE A 56 -10.40 1.13 15.44
N LEU A 57 -10.26 -0.19 15.50
CA LEU A 57 -10.58 -1.08 14.39
C LEU A 57 -12.05 -1.01 13.97
N ALA A 58 -12.97 -0.95 14.92
CA ALA A 58 -14.40 -0.83 14.63
C ALA A 58 -14.74 0.44 13.84
N SER A 59 -14.01 1.55 14.06
CA SER A 59 -14.24 2.81 13.33
C SER A 59 -13.90 2.71 11.82
N VAL A 60 -13.14 1.69 11.43
CA VAL A 60 -12.75 1.39 10.04
C VAL A 60 -13.28 0.01 9.60
N ALA A 61 -14.42 -0.41 10.14
CA ALA A 61 -15.07 -1.70 9.85
C ALA A 61 -14.13 -2.93 9.99
N ASN A 62 -13.18 -2.90 10.92
CA ASN A 62 -12.14 -3.90 11.16
C ASN A 62 -11.24 -4.16 9.93
N ASN A 63 -11.04 -3.17 9.08
CA ASN A 63 -10.21 -3.27 7.88
C ASN A 63 -8.86 -2.59 8.12
N LEU A 64 -7.76 -3.36 8.07
CA LEU A 64 -6.40 -2.84 8.26
C LEU A 64 -5.96 -1.92 7.12
N LEU A 65 -6.45 -2.11 5.88
CA LEU A 65 -6.17 -1.20 4.76
C LEU A 65 -6.80 0.17 5.02
N GLU A 66 -8.05 0.21 5.50
CA GLU A 66 -8.71 1.47 5.88
C GLU A 66 -8.04 2.12 7.09
N LEU A 67 -7.56 1.32 8.06
CA LEU A 67 -6.79 1.84 9.19
C LEU A 67 -5.48 2.51 8.73
N GLY A 68 -4.84 1.95 7.69
CA GLY A 68 -3.62 2.51 7.09
C GLY A 68 -3.81 3.89 6.45
N LYS A 69 -5.05 4.26 6.09
CA LYS A 69 -5.40 5.56 5.52
C LYS A 69 -5.70 6.63 6.58
N VAL A 70 -5.95 6.21 7.83
CA VAL A 70 -6.29 7.14 8.91
C VAL A 70 -5.09 8.02 9.24
N SER A 71 -5.28 9.33 9.26
CA SER A 71 -4.21 10.26 9.57
C SER A 71 -3.82 10.20 11.06
N ILE A 72 -2.58 10.60 11.39
CA ILE A 72 -2.13 10.74 12.79
C ILE A 72 -3.08 11.67 13.56
N LYS A 73 -3.54 12.76 12.95
CA LYS A 73 -4.48 13.70 13.56
C LYS A 73 -5.83 13.06 13.90
N ASP A 74 -6.30 12.14 13.08
CA ASP A 74 -7.56 11.42 13.33
C ASP A 74 -7.37 10.33 14.37
N LEU A 75 -6.25 9.65 14.40
CA LEU A 75 -5.91 8.69 15.46
C LEU A 75 -5.85 9.35 16.84
N ILE A 76 -5.31 10.56 16.95
CA ILE A 76 -5.23 11.31 18.23
C ILE A 76 -6.63 11.67 18.77
N LYS A 77 -7.67 11.74 17.96
CA LYS A 77 -9.04 11.99 18.41
C LYS A 77 -9.60 10.87 19.31
N PHE A 78 -9.02 9.67 19.24
CA PHE A 78 -9.42 8.59 20.14
C PHE A 78 -8.90 8.82 21.55
N LYS A 79 -9.81 8.92 22.53
CA LYS A 79 -9.46 9.07 23.97
C LYS A 79 -8.50 7.95 24.40
N GLY A 80 -7.29 8.32 24.80
CA GLY A 80 -6.24 7.38 25.19
C GLY A 80 -5.16 7.16 24.12
N ILE A 81 -5.30 7.75 22.93
CA ILE A 81 -4.27 7.82 21.89
C ILE A 81 -3.67 9.21 21.91
N GLY A 82 -2.42 9.31 22.36
CA GLY A 82 -1.58 10.48 22.18
C GLY A 82 -0.73 10.36 20.92
N GLU A 83 0.04 11.41 20.64
CA GLU A 83 0.90 11.49 19.43
C GLU A 83 1.82 10.28 19.29
N ALA A 84 2.53 9.88 20.34
CA ALA A 84 3.45 8.74 20.32
C ALA A 84 2.76 7.43 19.94
N LYS A 85 1.56 7.16 20.46
CA LYS A 85 0.78 5.96 20.12
C LYS A 85 0.27 6.00 18.69
N ALA A 86 -0.20 7.15 18.22
CA ALA A 86 -0.64 7.35 16.84
C ALA A 86 0.51 7.13 15.84
N ILE A 87 1.70 7.67 16.14
CA ILE A 87 2.92 7.46 15.35
C ILE A 87 3.30 5.97 15.31
N SER A 88 3.25 5.26 16.44
CA SER A 88 3.57 3.83 16.50
C SER A 88 2.65 3.00 15.60
N ILE A 89 1.34 3.28 15.61
CA ILE A 89 0.36 2.61 14.73
C ILE A 89 0.68 2.91 13.28
N ALA A 90 0.83 4.19 12.91
CA ALA A 90 1.10 4.61 11.53
C ALA A 90 2.41 4.02 11.00
N ALA A 91 3.47 4.03 11.80
CA ALA A 91 4.77 3.46 11.43
C ALA A 91 4.70 1.94 11.21
N ALA A 92 3.98 1.21 12.07
CA ALA A 92 3.83 -0.24 11.93
C ALA A 92 3.05 -0.61 10.66
N LEU A 93 1.97 0.11 10.34
CA LEU A 93 1.18 -0.09 9.12
C LEU A 93 2.00 0.25 7.88
N GLU A 94 2.80 1.31 7.90
CA GLU A 94 3.69 1.68 6.80
C GLU A 94 4.79 0.63 6.56
N LEU A 95 5.40 0.08 7.64
CA LEU A 95 6.35 -1.03 7.51
C LEU A 95 5.71 -2.27 6.89
N GLY A 96 4.48 -2.60 7.30
CA GLY A 96 3.71 -3.69 6.71
C GLY A 96 3.46 -3.49 5.21
N ARG A 97 3.11 -2.27 4.80
CA ARG A 97 2.90 -1.90 3.40
C ARG A 97 4.20 -2.03 2.58
N ARG A 98 5.32 -1.53 3.08
CA ARG A 98 6.64 -1.65 2.41
C ARG A 98 7.06 -3.10 2.26
N ARG A 99 6.93 -3.89 3.33
CA ARG A 99 7.23 -5.32 3.30
C ARG A 99 6.41 -6.06 2.24
N GLY A 100 5.11 -5.78 2.13
CA GLY A 100 4.26 -6.35 1.07
C GLY A 100 4.79 -6.03 -0.33
N GLY A 101 5.32 -4.82 -0.53
CA GLY A 101 5.98 -4.43 -1.78
C GLY A 101 7.27 -5.22 -2.06
N GLU A 102 8.10 -5.48 -1.05
CA GLU A 102 9.33 -6.27 -1.19
C GLU A 102 9.04 -7.75 -1.47
N GLU A 103 8.07 -8.34 -0.79
CA GLU A 103 7.63 -9.73 -1.04
C GLU A 103 7.07 -9.87 -2.47
N ALA A 104 6.37 -8.87 -2.99
CA ALA A 104 5.88 -8.86 -4.36
C ALA A 104 7.02 -8.73 -5.39
N LEU A 105 8.09 -7.96 -5.09
CA LEU A 105 9.32 -7.90 -5.91
C LEU A 105 10.06 -9.25 -5.98
N SER A 106 10.02 -10.05 -4.92
CA SER A 106 10.64 -11.38 -4.92
C SER A 106 9.89 -12.39 -5.81
N ARG A 107 8.63 -12.15 -6.16
CA ARG A 107 7.83 -12.89 -7.16
C ARG A 107 8.16 -12.39 -8.58
N LYS A 108 9.32 -12.68 -9.03
CA LYS A 108 10.15 -12.12 -10.09
C LYS A 108 9.60 -12.18 -11.53
N HIS A 109 8.38 -12.62 -11.81
CA HIS A 109 7.85 -12.72 -13.17
C HIS A 109 6.49 -12.04 -13.33
N ILE A 110 6.38 -11.16 -14.31
CA ILE A 110 5.13 -10.55 -14.73
C ILE A 110 4.53 -11.39 -15.84
N THR A 111 3.47 -12.13 -15.53
CA THR A 111 2.78 -13.01 -16.47
C THR A 111 1.44 -12.46 -16.94
N SER A 112 0.90 -11.49 -16.21
CA SER A 112 -0.41 -10.87 -16.49
C SER A 112 -0.54 -9.52 -15.81
N SER A 113 -1.56 -8.74 -16.16
CA SER A 113 -1.94 -7.50 -15.48
C SER A 113 -2.21 -7.73 -13.97
N LYS A 114 -2.73 -8.92 -13.61
CA LYS A 114 -2.92 -9.32 -12.21
C LYS A 114 -1.59 -9.35 -11.44
N SER A 115 -0.52 -9.89 -12.03
CA SER A 115 0.79 -9.95 -11.38
C SER A 115 1.41 -8.55 -11.21
N ILE A 116 1.12 -7.60 -12.12
CA ILE A 116 1.48 -6.19 -11.96
C ILE A 116 0.68 -5.56 -10.81
N PHE A 117 -0.62 -5.84 -10.75
CA PHE A 117 -1.48 -5.37 -9.66
C PHE A 117 -0.97 -5.87 -8.30
N GLU A 118 -0.74 -7.17 -8.14
CA GLU A 118 -0.23 -7.77 -6.90
C GLU A 118 1.13 -7.18 -6.47
N LEU A 119 1.97 -6.79 -7.43
CA LEU A 119 3.25 -6.14 -7.18
C LEU A 119 3.10 -4.69 -6.70
N MET A 120 2.17 -3.94 -7.30
CA MET A 120 2.11 -2.48 -7.12
C MET A 120 1.00 -2.02 -6.18
N HIS A 121 -0.07 -2.80 -5.98
CA HIS A 121 -1.17 -2.45 -5.10
C HIS A 121 -0.73 -2.16 -3.65
N PRO A 122 0.18 -2.93 -3.03
CA PRO A 122 0.66 -2.62 -1.67
C PRO A 122 1.39 -1.27 -1.56
N LEU A 123 1.83 -0.72 -2.68
CA LEU A 123 2.52 0.58 -2.73
C LEU A 123 1.57 1.73 -3.04
N LEU A 124 0.55 1.50 -3.87
CA LEU A 124 -0.25 2.53 -4.51
C LEU A 124 -1.70 2.57 -4.04
N GLY A 125 -2.26 1.43 -3.61
CA GLY A 125 -3.70 1.28 -3.38
C GLY A 125 -4.28 2.21 -2.32
N ASP A 126 -3.48 2.57 -1.31
CA ASP A 126 -3.90 3.38 -0.16
C ASP A 126 -3.40 4.83 -0.20
N LEU A 127 -2.74 5.25 -1.28
CA LEU A 127 -2.21 6.60 -1.38
C LEU A 127 -3.34 7.61 -1.61
N PRO A 128 -3.35 8.75 -0.86
CA PRO A 128 -4.34 9.80 -1.04
C PRO A 128 -4.03 10.75 -2.21
N HIS A 129 -2.97 10.49 -2.96
CA HIS A 129 -2.52 11.28 -4.11
C HIS A 129 -2.11 10.33 -5.25
N GLU A 130 -2.10 10.85 -6.47
CA GLU A 130 -1.68 10.10 -7.64
C GLU A 130 -0.16 9.96 -7.69
N GLU A 131 0.31 8.77 -8.04
CA GLU A 131 1.71 8.49 -8.37
C GLU A 131 1.78 7.71 -9.67
N PHE A 132 2.80 8.03 -10.49
CA PHE A 132 3.08 7.30 -11.72
C PHE A 132 4.40 6.54 -11.61
N TRP A 133 4.34 5.24 -11.90
CA TRP A 133 5.45 4.31 -11.79
C TRP A 133 5.72 3.58 -13.09
N VAL A 134 6.98 3.19 -13.28
CA VAL A 134 7.40 2.29 -14.36
C VAL A 134 8.07 1.07 -13.76
N ILE A 135 7.66 -0.12 -14.23
CA ILE A 135 8.28 -1.39 -13.92
C ILE A 135 9.14 -1.79 -15.12
N TYR A 136 10.38 -2.12 -14.88
CA TYR A 136 11.37 -2.50 -15.88
C TYR A 136 11.54 -4.01 -15.89
N LEU A 137 11.42 -4.62 -17.09
CA LEU A 137 11.39 -6.07 -17.25
C LEU A 137 12.46 -6.52 -18.25
N ASN A 138 13.04 -7.69 -17.98
CA ASN A 138 13.89 -8.37 -18.96
C ASN A 138 13.06 -9.17 -19.99
N ASN A 139 13.73 -9.86 -20.92
CA ASN A 139 13.09 -10.66 -21.95
C ASN A 139 12.20 -11.82 -21.42
N SER A 140 12.46 -12.29 -20.19
CA SER A 140 11.64 -13.29 -19.52
C SER A 140 10.56 -12.69 -18.64
N ASN A 141 10.23 -11.40 -18.79
CA ASN A 141 9.29 -10.64 -17.95
C ASN A 141 9.63 -10.66 -16.44
N LYS A 142 10.91 -10.85 -16.12
CA LYS A 142 11.38 -10.73 -14.73
C LYS A 142 11.57 -9.25 -14.40
N VAL A 143 11.11 -8.83 -13.24
CA VAL A 143 11.29 -7.46 -12.76
C VAL A 143 12.78 -7.20 -12.48
N LEU A 144 13.33 -6.20 -13.17
CA LEU A 144 14.69 -5.70 -12.98
C LEU A 144 14.71 -4.54 -11.98
N ASP A 145 13.73 -3.64 -12.13
CA ASP A 145 13.61 -2.45 -11.28
C ASP A 145 12.20 -1.87 -11.34
N LYS A 146 11.91 -0.91 -10.47
CA LYS A 146 10.73 -0.07 -10.52
C LYS A 146 11.10 1.36 -10.13
N LEU A 147 10.57 2.34 -10.85
CA LEU A 147 10.87 3.75 -10.62
C LEU A 147 9.59 4.57 -10.55
N GLN A 148 9.47 5.38 -9.50
CA GLN A 148 8.46 6.43 -9.41
C GLN A 148 8.89 7.62 -10.27
N LEU A 149 8.10 7.96 -11.27
CA LEU A 149 8.37 9.09 -12.17
C LEU A 149 7.73 10.39 -11.70
N SER A 150 6.59 10.29 -11.00
CA SER A 150 5.92 11.48 -10.51
C SER A 150 5.11 11.17 -9.25
N LYS A 151 4.92 12.21 -8.44
CA LYS A 151 4.20 12.17 -7.18
C LYS A 151 3.39 13.44 -7.00
N GLY A 152 2.05 13.29 -6.90
CA GLY A 152 1.14 14.35 -6.52
C GLY A 152 0.99 15.47 -7.55
N GLY A 153 -0.22 16.00 -7.65
CA GLY A 153 -0.58 17.17 -8.43
C GLY A 153 -2.07 17.15 -8.73
N MET A 154 -2.82 18.19 -8.32
CA MET A 154 -4.25 18.30 -8.59
C MET A 154 -4.58 18.57 -10.08
N THR A 155 -3.58 18.72 -10.95
CA THR A 155 -3.75 19.14 -12.34
C THR A 155 -3.05 18.25 -13.37
N GLY A 156 -2.72 17.00 -13.02
CA GLY A 156 -2.09 16.05 -13.94
C GLY A 156 -0.60 15.81 -13.64
N THR A 157 -0.22 14.57 -13.80
CA THR A 157 1.13 14.10 -13.48
C THR A 157 2.04 14.31 -14.69
N LEU A 158 2.98 15.24 -14.63
CA LEU A 158 3.98 15.44 -15.68
C LEU A 158 4.98 14.28 -15.66
N VAL A 159 4.78 13.31 -16.55
CA VAL A 159 5.69 12.17 -16.70
C VAL A 159 6.80 12.52 -17.69
N ASP A 160 8.03 12.63 -17.21
CA ASP A 160 9.19 12.82 -18.07
C ASP A 160 9.63 11.47 -18.70
N THR A 161 9.29 11.27 -19.95
CA THR A 161 9.63 10.08 -20.73
C THR A 161 11.14 9.83 -20.82
N ARG A 162 11.97 10.88 -20.75
CA ARG A 162 13.44 10.75 -20.81
C ARG A 162 13.99 10.03 -19.59
N ILE A 163 13.45 10.31 -18.41
CA ILE A 163 13.85 9.66 -17.15
C ILE A 163 13.50 8.17 -17.22
N ALA A 164 12.27 7.84 -17.68
CA ALA A 164 11.84 6.46 -17.84
C ALA A 164 12.75 5.67 -18.79
N LEU A 165 13.05 6.23 -19.96
CA LEU A 165 13.86 5.56 -20.97
C LEU A 165 15.34 5.48 -20.57
N LYS A 166 15.90 6.53 -19.97
CA LYS A 166 17.25 6.49 -19.41
C LYS A 166 17.39 5.33 -18.43
N ARG A 167 16.46 5.20 -17.49
CA ARG A 167 16.50 4.10 -16.51
C ARG A 167 16.35 2.73 -17.16
N ALA A 168 15.51 2.61 -18.18
CA ALA A 168 15.36 1.36 -18.95
C ALA A 168 16.70 0.88 -19.53
N LEU A 169 17.45 1.81 -20.15
CA LEU A 169 18.77 1.52 -20.71
C LEU A 169 19.80 1.15 -19.63
N GLU A 170 19.81 1.88 -18.51
CA GLU A 170 20.71 1.62 -17.38
C GLU A 170 20.54 0.21 -16.79
N VAL A 171 19.31 -0.28 -16.67
CA VAL A 171 19.02 -1.59 -16.09
C VAL A 171 18.95 -2.72 -17.11
N GLY A 172 19.15 -2.40 -18.41
CA GLY A 172 19.08 -3.38 -19.50
C GLY A 172 17.66 -3.95 -19.68
N ALA A 173 16.62 -3.14 -19.49
CA ALA A 173 15.24 -3.57 -19.68
C ALA A 173 14.94 -3.80 -21.18
N ILE A 174 14.02 -4.72 -21.44
CA ILE A 174 13.48 -5.00 -22.79
C ILE A 174 12.01 -4.58 -22.86
N SER A 175 11.33 -4.58 -21.71
CA SER A 175 9.91 -4.21 -21.64
C SER A 175 9.64 -3.33 -20.44
N LEU A 176 8.61 -2.50 -20.57
CA LEU A 176 8.11 -1.58 -19.56
C LEU A 176 6.65 -1.89 -19.27
N ALA A 177 6.25 -1.89 -18.00
CA ALA A 177 4.86 -1.81 -17.60
C ALA A 177 4.65 -0.49 -16.86
N LEU A 178 3.61 0.25 -17.23
CA LEU A 178 3.26 1.54 -16.66
C LEU A 178 2.19 1.31 -15.60
N VAL A 179 2.26 2.02 -14.49
CA VAL A 179 1.28 1.89 -13.41
C VAL A 179 1.05 3.25 -12.78
N HIS A 180 -0.21 3.62 -12.56
CA HIS A 180 -0.56 4.74 -11.70
C HIS A 180 -1.81 4.44 -10.88
N ASN A 181 -2.03 5.19 -9.82
CA ASN A 181 -3.21 5.03 -8.98
C ASN A 181 -4.18 6.19 -9.16
N HIS A 182 -5.48 5.87 -9.03
CA HIS A 182 -6.54 6.85 -8.92
C HIS A 182 -7.16 6.82 -7.51
N PRO A 183 -6.80 7.76 -6.62
CA PRO A 183 -7.38 7.84 -5.27
C PRO A 183 -8.91 8.05 -5.27
N SER A 184 -9.44 8.62 -6.36
CA SER A 184 -10.89 8.80 -6.57
C SER A 184 -11.67 7.49 -6.73
N GLY A 185 -10.99 6.37 -6.95
CA GLY A 185 -11.62 5.08 -7.25
C GLY A 185 -12.06 4.90 -8.71
N THR A 186 -11.86 5.89 -9.58
CA THR A 186 -12.23 5.81 -11.00
C THR A 186 -11.29 4.88 -11.76
N LEU A 187 -11.84 3.86 -12.42
CA LEU A 187 -11.08 2.91 -13.25
C LEU A 187 -10.88 3.37 -14.70
N GLN A 188 -11.61 4.40 -15.13
CA GLN A 188 -11.48 4.90 -16.50
C GLN A 188 -10.23 5.75 -16.66
N PRO A 189 -9.42 5.50 -17.73
CA PRO A 189 -8.27 6.31 -18.04
C PRO A 189 -8.70 7.70 -18.51
N SER A 190 -8.02 8.73 -18.02
CA SER A 190 -8.16 10.08 -18.53
C SER A 190 -7.51 10.24 -19.91
N GLU A 191 -7.79 11.31 -20.62
CA GLU A 191 -7.09 11.64 -21.88
C GLU A 191 -5.59 11.87 -21.64
N ALA A 192 -5.21 12.43 -20.49
CA ALA A 192 -3.80 12.58 -20.11
C ALA A 192 -3.09 11.23 -19.96
N ASP A 193 -3.74 10.22 -19.35
CA ASP A 193 -3.19 8.87 -19.21
C ASP A 193 -2.95 8.20 -20.57
N LYS A 194 -3.90 8.37 -21.49
CA LYS A 194 -3.77 7.85 -22.86
C LYS A 194 -2.61 8.53 -23.61
N GLN A 195 -2.47 9.85 -23.45
CA GLN A 195 -1.38 10.62 -24.09
C GLN A 195 -0.01 10.20 -23.54
N VAL A 196 0.14 10.06 -22.22
CA VAL A 196 1.37 9.59 -21.58
C VAL A 196 1.71 8.18 -22.05
N THR A 197 0.73 7.27 -22.09
CA THR A 197 0.91 5.91 -22.61
C THR A 197 1.40 5.92 -24.05
N GLN A 198 0.73 6.65 -24.91
CA GLN A 198 1.10 6.75 -26.34
C GLN A 198 2.48 7.35 -26.53
N LYS A 199 2.82 8.39 -25.78
CA LYS A 199 4.13 9.05 -25.82
C LYS A 199 5.25 8.10 -25.42
N LEU A 200 5.08 7.38 -24.29
CA LEU A 200 6.05 6.39 -23.84
C LEU A 200 6.15 5.22 -24.81
N ALA A 201 5.05 4.68 -25.29
CA ALA A 201 5.06 3.57 -26.25
C ALA A 201 5.77 3.94 -27.57
N THR A 202 5.51 5.16 -28.08
CA THR A 202 6.17 5.64 -29.31
C THR A 202 7.67 5.85 -29.10
N ALA A 203 8.06 6.52 -28.01
CA ALA A 203 9.47 6.76 -27.72
C ALA A 203 10.25 5.48 -27.40
N SER A 204 9.62 4.50 -26.73
CA SER A 204 10.21 3.20 -26.43
C SER A 204 10.56 2.40 -27.68
N LYS A 205 9.70 2.44 -28.71
CA LYS A 205 9.96 1.73 -29.99
C LYS A 205 11.25 2.14 -30.66
N SER A 206 11.65 3.41 -30.57
CA SER A 206 12.91 3.91 -31.16
C SER A 206 14.16 3.37 -30.45
N LEU A 207 13.99 2.72 -29.30
CA LEU A 207 15.06 2.11 -28.49
C LEU A 207 14.89 0.59 -28.39
N ASP A 208 14.08 -0.02 -29.24
CA ASP A 208 13.73 -1.46 -29.21
C ASP A 208 13.12 -1.92 -27.89
N LEU A 209 12.50 -0.99 -27.12
CA LEU A 209 11.78 -1.26 -25.90
C LEU A 209 10.29 -1.41 -26.16
N ARG A 210 9.62 -2.26 -25.39
CA ARG A 210 8.17 -2.51 -25.50
C ARG A 210 7.44 -2.03 -24.25
N VAL A 211 6.43 -1.19 -24.41
CA VAL A 211 5.42 -0.97 -23.35
C VAL A 211 4.40 -2.10 -23.46
N ILE A 212 4.39 -2.99 -22.47
CA ILE A 212 3.57 -4.20 -22.51
C ILE A 212 2.20 -4.01 -21.85
N ASP A 213 2.10 -3.08 -20.90
CA ASP A 213 0.85 -2.82 -20.20
C ASP A 213 0.86 -1.41 -19.55
N HIS A 214 -0.35 -0.91 -19.24
CA HIS A 214 -0.53 0.26 -18.40
C HIS A 214 -1.70 0.01 -17.44
N LEU A 215 -1.44 -0.09 -16.15
CA LEU A 215 -2.46 -0.34 -15.14
C LEU A 215 -2.86 0.94 -14.40
N ILE A 216 -4.16 1.08 -14.18
CA ILE A 216 -4.74 2.04 -13.24
C ILE A 216 -5.17 1.26 -12.01
N ILE A 217 -4.63 1.61 -10.84
CA ILE A 217 -4.89 0.95 -9.57
C ILE A 217 -5.79 1.86 -8.72
N THR A 218 -6.84 1.27 -8.17
CA THR A 218 -7.64 1.86 -7.11
C THR A 218 -7.47 1.05 -5.82
N CYS A 219 -8.11 1.46 -4.74
CA CYS A 219 -7.98 0.77 -3.45
C CYS A 219 -8.39 -0.72 -3.48
N LEU A 220 -9.31 -1.12 -4.38
CA LEU A 220 -9.82 -2.49 -4.44
C LEU A 220 -9.67 -3.15 -5.81
N LEU A 221 -9.53 -2.37 -6.88
CA LEU A 221 -9.61 -2.86 -8.25
C LEU A 221 -8.51 -2.27 -9.13
N TYR A 222 -8.35 -2.83 -10.31
CA TYR A 222 -7.50 -2.28 -11.37
C TYR A 222 -8.16 -2.43 -12.73
N THR A 223 -7.74 -1.58 -13.67
CA THR A 223 -8.03 -1.69 -15.09
C THR A 223 -6.75 -1.55 -15.90
N SER A 224 -6.75 -2.07 -17.11
CA SER A 224 -5.63 -1.97 -18.05
C SER A 224 -6.12 -1.36 -19.36
N PRO A 225 -5.87 -0.07 -19.61
CA PRO A 225 -6.04 0.55 -20.92
C PRO A 225 -4.91 0.13 -21.85
N SER A 226 -4.71 -1.20 -22.03
CA SER A 226 -3.56 -1.78 -22.73
C SER A 226 -3.39 -1.24 -24.15
N PRO A 227 -2.14 -1.02 -24.64
CA PRO A 227 -1.86 -0.79 -26.05
C PRO A 227 -2.26 -1.93 -26.97
N ARG A 228 -2.56 -3.14 -26.42
CA ARG A 228 -2.94 -4.34 -27.18
C ARG A 228 -4.38 -4.31 -27.71
N ASP A 229 -5.25 -3.50 -27.12
CA ASP A 229 -6.68 -3.47 -27.47
C ASP A 229 -7.01 -2.51 -28.63
N ARG A 230 -6.01 -2.06 -29.35
CA ARG A 230 -6.16 -1.26 -30.57
C ARG A 230 -5.62 -2.03 -31.77
N GLY A 231 -6.34 -3.13 -32.11
CA GLY A 231 -6.24 -3.77 -33.41
C GLY A 231 -7.13 -3.06 -34.42
#